data_4eeb420a20f88ea9adb91c6c7c643c40
#
_entry.id   4eeb420a20f88ea9adb91c6c7c643c40
#
_cell.length_a   1.000
_cell.length_b   1.000
_cell.length_c   1.000
_cell.angle_alpha   90.00
_cell.angle_beta   90.00
_cell.angle_gamma   90.00
#
_symmetry.space_group_name_H-M   'P 1'
#
loop_
_entity.id
_entity.type
_entity.pdbx_description
1 polymer ?
#
loop_
_entity_poly.entity_id
_entity_poly.type
_entity_poly.pdbx_seq_one_letter_code
_entity_poly.pdbx_strand_id
1 'polypeptide(L)'
;MKVGDLKGRFFVVAHRGASGYEPENTLRAVRRALEMGVDAVEVDVRLSGDGVPVVIHDESVDRTTNGKGLVKSMSVEELRRLDAGKGERIPLLSEVLEEVKGKCVLFAELKEVGAAAPAFKIVEEMGMLDSVLFISFEQEALAAMKQLSPRSHVGLIYAKPSDGIVAAKHLGCEFVLPHYRLATEKAVAFAHRMGLTVVAWTVDDAETAAELKRRGVDGITSNYPDRILSLRKGNSG
;
A
#
# COMPACT_ATOMS: atom_id res chain seq x y z
N MET A 1 -12.38 -8.19 -4.71
CA MET A 1 -11.12 -8.60 -5.39
C MET A 1 -10.18 -9.17 -4.34
N LYS A 2 -9.42 -10.22 -4.65
CA LYS A 2 -8.45 -10.85 -3.75
C LYS A 2 -7.02 -10.53 -4.20
N VAL A 3 -6.05 -10.62 -3.28
CA VAL A 3 -4.62 -10.40 -3.58
C VAL A 3 -4.14 -11.34 -4.70
N GLY A 4 -4.61 -12.59 -4.72
CA GLY A 4 -4.29 -13.55 -5.77
C GLY A 4 -4.73 -13.12 -7.18
N ASP A 5 -5.77 -12.30 -7.30
CA ASP A 5 -6.29 -11.82 -8.60
C ASP A 5 -5.33 -10.81 -9.28
N LEU A 6 -4.34 -10.29 -8.55
CA LEU A 6 -3.33 -9.39 -9.09
C LEU A 6 -2.21 -10.12 -9.84
N LYS A 7 -1.99 -11.41 -9.54
CA LYS A 7 -0.89 -12.18 -10.11
C LYS A 7 -1.15 -12.52 -11.60
N GLY A 8 -0.07 -12.46 -12.41
CA GLY A 8 -0.13 -12.83 -13.83
C GLY A 8 -0.74 -11.78 -14.75
N ARG A 9 -1.00 -10.57 -14.28
CA ARG A 9 -1.46 -9.44 -15.09
C ARG A 9 -0.83 -8.13 -14.61
N PHE A 10 -0.79 -7.13 -15.50
CA PHE A 10 -0.38 -5.78 -15.09
C PHE A 10 -1.52 -5.08 -14.35
N PHE A 11 -1.19 -4.44 -13.21
CA PHE A 11 -2.17 -3.78 -12.35
C PHE A 11 -1.67 -2.41 -11.84
N VAL A 12 -2.62 -1.57 -11.40
CA VAL A 12 -2.36 -0.21 -10.94
C VAL A 12 -2.83 -0.04 -9.51
N VAL A 13 -1.93 0.49 -8.67
CA VAL A 13 -2.15 0.78 -7.25
C VAL A 13 -2.22 2.30 -7.06
N ALA A 14 -3.26 2.80 -6.42
CA ALA A 14 -3.39 4.21 -6.06
C ALA A 14 -2.65 4.49 -4.75
N HIS A 15 -1.56 5.27 -4.80
CA HIS A 15 -0.69 5.60 -3.67
C HIS A 15 -1.39 6.57 -2.71
N ARG A 16 -1.67 6.13 -1.49
CA ARG A 16 -2.43 6.86 -0.47
C ARG A 16 -3.80 7.31 -1.00
N GLY A 17 -4.44 6.45 -1.80
CA GLY A 17 -5.56 6.81 -2.66
C GLY A 17 -5.12 7.57 -3.92
N ALA A 18 -6.02 8.34 -4.53
CA ALA A 18 -5.70 9.21 -5.66
C ALA A 18 -5.07 10.52 -5.15
N SER A 19 -3.92 10.43 -4.47
CA SER A 19 -3.28 11.51 -3.70
C SER A 19 -2.77 12.68 -4.55
N GLY A 20 -2.64 12.51 -5.86
CA GLY A 20 -2.35 13.60 -6.78
C GLY A 20 -3.54 14.55 -7.02
N TYR A 21 -4.75 14.17 -6.61
CA TYR A 21 -6.00 14.92 -6.81
C TYR A 21 -6.70 15.29 -5.51
N GLU A 22 -6.59 14.43 -4.50
CA GLU A 22 -7.27 14.56 -3.22
C GLU A 22 -6.26 14.46 -2.06
N PRO A 23 -6.61 14.96 -0.86
CA PRO A 23 -5.71 14.84 0.29
C PRO A 23 -5.32 13.39 0.55
N GLU A 24 -4.01 13.12 0.60
CA GLU A 24 -3.45 11.77 0.79
C GLU A 24 -4.01 11.09 2.05
N ASN A 25 -4.15 9.76 2.00
CA ASN A 25 -4.59 8.95 3.14
C ASN A 25 -5.97 9.35 3.71
N THR A 26 -6.86 9.93 2.91
CA THR A 26 -8.24 10.23 3.29
C THR A 26 -9.24 9.31 2.59
N LEU A 27 -10.44 9.17 3.16
CA LEU A 27 -11.52 8.41 2.50
C LEU A 27 -11.89 9.02 1.15
N ARG A 28 -11.77 10.34 1.01
CA ARG A 28 -11.98 11.06 -0.25
C ARG A 28 -10.99 10.61 -1.33
N ALA A 29 -9.70 10.50 -0.99
CA ALA A 29 -8.69 10.01 -1.93
C ALA A 29 -8.91 8.54 -2.30
N VAL A 30 -9.34 7.71 -1.34
CA VAL A 30 -9.69 6.30 -1.55
C VAL A 30 -10.90 6.19 -2.51
N ARG A 31 -11.99 6.91 -2.24
CA ARG A 31 -13.18 6.91 -3.11
C ARG A 31 -12.85 7.38 -4.52
N ARG A 32 -12.03 8.43 -4.64
CA ARG A 32 -11.59 8.91 -5.94
C ARG A 32 -10.81 7.86 -6.72
N ALA A 33 -9.93 7.11 -6.07
CA ALA A 33 -9.23 6.00 -6.69
C ALA A 33 -10.17 4.86 -7.14
N LEU A 34 -11.17 4.54 -6.32
CA LEU A 34 -12.19 3.53 -6.67
C LEU A 34 -13.03 3.96 -7.88
N GLU A 35 -13.41 5.24 -7.98
CA GLU A 35 -14.11 5.80 -9.14
C GLU A 35 -13.30 5.67 -10.44
N MET A 36 -11.97 5.81 -10.35
CA MET A 36 -11.05 5.60 -11.48
C MET A 36 -10.94 4.12 -11.88
N GLY A 37 -11.39 3.19 -11.02
CA GLY A 37 -11.36 1.76 -11.29
C GLY A 37 -9.97 1.15 -11.16
N VAL A 38 -9.18 1.55 -10.15
CA VAL A 38 -7.89 0.95 -9.84
C VAL A 38 -8.01 -0.49 -9.37
N ASP A 39 -6.93 -1.26 -9.47
CA ASP A 39 -6.88 -2.65 -9.02
C ASP A 39 -6.61 -2.76 -7.52
N ALA A 40 -5.86 -1.81 -6.98
CA ALA A 40 -5.59 -1.71 -5.56
C ALA A 40 -5.49 -0.25 -5.11
N VAL A 41 -5.75 -0.04 -3.83
CA VAL A 41 -5.47 1.21 -3.12
C VAL A 41 -4.39 0.92 -2.08
N GLU A 42 -3.43 1.81 -1.95
CA GLU A 42 -2.41 1.75 -0.90
C GLU A 42 -2.69 2.84 0.13
N VAL A 43 -2.49 2.52 1.42
CA VAL A 43 -2.57 3.46 2.55
C VAL A 43 -1.53 3.15 3.62
N ASP A 44 -1.12 4.19 4.34
CA ASP A 44 -0.14 4.11 5.43
C ASP A 44 -0.83 3.90 6.79
N VAL A 45 -0.41 2.90 7.55
CA VAL A 45 -1.00 2.55 8.86
C VAL A 45 -0.04 2.84 9.99
N ARG A 46 -0.48 3.69 10.93
CA ARG A 46 0.18 3.97 12.22
C ARG A 46 -0.77 3.69 13.37
N LEU A 47 -0.23 3.75 14.60
CA LEU A 47 -1.03 3.66 15.80
C LEU A 47 -1.22 5.04 16.45
N SER A 48 -2.44 5.32 16.89
CA SER A 48 -2.72 6.40 17.84
C SER A 48 -2.11 6.11 19.21
N GLY A 49 -2.09 7.07 20.10
CA GLY A 49 -1.58 6.91 21.46
C GLY A 49 -2.32 5.87 22.30
N ASP A 50 -3.57 5.60 21.96
CA ASP A 50 -4.42 4.55 22.56
C ASP A 50 -4.44 3.25 21.75
N GLY A 51 -3.52 3.09 20.77
CA GLY A 51 -3.27 1.84 20.07
C GLY A 51 -4.25 1.50 18.94
N VAL A 52 -5.03 2.48 18.45
CA VAL A 52 -5.97 2.28 17.34
C VAL A 52 -5.26 2.49 16.01
N PRO A 53 -5.38 1.57 15.01
CA PRO A 53 -4.84 1.76 13.67
C PRO A 53 -5.52 2.92 12.93
N VAL A 54 -4.73 3.96 12.65
CA VAL A 54 -5.13 5.17 11.89
C VAL A 54 -4.35 5.27 10.59
N VAL A 55 -4.90 5.98 9.61
CA VAL A 55 -4.34 6.07 8.28
C VAL A 55 -3.67 7.42 8.07
N ILE A 56 -2.33 7.44 8.21
CA ILE A 56 -1.48 8.62 8.07
C ILE A 56 -0.02 8.19 7.81
N HIS A 57 0.68 8.92 6.93
CA HIS A 57 2.06 8.58 6.57
C HIS A 57 3.09 8.96 7.62
N ASP A 58 3.12 10.24 8.01
CA ASP A 58 4.17 10.80 8.86
C ASP A 58 3.98 10.39 10.33
N GLU A 59 5.04 10.43 11.11
CA GLU A 59 4.97 10.24 12.57
C GLU A 59 4.26 11.40 13.28
N SER A 60 4.18 12.58 12.63
CA SER A 60 3.46 13.75 13.12
C SER A 60 2.28 14.10 12.22
N VAL A 61 1.29 14.79 12.78
CA VAL A 61 0.13 15.28 12.04
C VAL A 61 0.41 16.59 11.28
N ASP A 62 1.61 17.15 11.42
CA ASP A 62 1.97 18.53 11.07
C ASP A 62 1.83 18.87 9.59
N ARG A 63 2.18 17.94 8.70
CA ARG A 63 2.24 18.20 7.26
C ARG A 63 0.87 18.11 6.59
N THR A 64 0.06 17.17 7.02
CA THR A 64 -1.19 16.81 6.31
C THR A 64 -2.45 17.23 7.03
N THR A 65 -2.33 17.85 8.22
CA THR A 65 -3.49 18.31 9.00
C THR A 65 -3.33 19.74 9.49
N ASN A 66 -4.39 20.28 10.04
CA ASN A 66 -4.39 21.58 10.74
C ASN A 66 -3.84 21.52 12.19
N GLY A 67 -3.44 20.32 12.67
CA GLY A 67 -2.89 20.09 14.00
C GLY A 67 -1.37 20.08 14.05
N LYS A 68 -0.84 19.85 15.26
CA LYS A 68 0.60 19.71 15.55
C LYS A 68 0.83 18.60 16.55
N GLY A 69 1.90 17.83 16.37
CA GLY A 69 2.36 16.83 17.34
C GLY A 69 2.47 15.42 16.76
N LEU A 70 2.91 14.50 17.60
CA LEU A 70 3.13 13.10 17.20
C LEU A 70 1.83 12.30 17.25
N VAL A 71 1.57 11.50 16.23
CA VAL A 71 0.41 10.60 16.13
C VAL A 71 0.33 9.70 17.37
N LYS A 72 1.44 9.08 17.78
CA LYS A 72 1.52 8.19 18.93
C LYS A 72 1.29 8.89 20.31
N SER A 73 1.24 10.20 20.35
CA SER A 73 0.99 10.97 21.59
C SER A 73 -0.45 11.48 21.68
N MET A 74 -1.27 11.20 20.66
CA MET A 74 -2.67 11.63 20.57
C MET A 74 -3.61 10.41 20.59
N SER A 75 -4.71 10.53 21.32
CA SER A 75 -5.79 9.54 21.25
C SER A 75 -6.45 9.55 19.86
N VAL A 76 -7.12 8.47 19.50
CA VAL A 76 -7.86 8.40 18.24
C VAL A 76 -8.90 9.53 18.16
N GLU A 77 -9.54 9.87 19.27
CA GLU A 77 -10.54 10.95 19.32
C GLU A 77 -9.92 12.32 19.01
N GLU A 78 -8.73 12.62 19.53
CA GLU A 78 -7.99 13.86 19.23
C GLU A 78 -7.58 13.90 17.75
N LEU A 79 -7.02 12.81 17.21
CA LEU A 79 -6.64 12.70 15.80
C LEU A 79 -7.85 12.93 14.86
N ARG A 80 -9.01 12.40 15.21
CA ARG A 80 -10.22 12.52 14.38
C ARG A 80 -10.88 13.89 14.41
N ARG A 81 -10.48 14.79 15.30
CA ARG A 81 -10.91 16.21 15.29
C ARG A 81 -10.11 17.07 14.31
N LEU A 82 -8.96 16.56 13.82
CA LEU A 82 -8.12 17.30 12.89
C LEU A 82 -8.68 17.27 11.48
N ASP A 83 -8.53 18.38 10.76
CA ASP A 83 -8.79 18.46 9.32
C ASP A 83 -7.55 17.99 8.56
N ALA A 84 -7.69 16.88 7.86
CA ALA A 84 -6.67 16.29 7.00
C ALA A 84 -6.72 16.83 5.55
N GLY A 85 -7.33 17.99 5.36
CA GLY A 85 -7.51 18.68 4.08
C GLY A 85 -8.92 18.47 3.50
N LYS A 86 -9.47 19.55 2.95
CA LYS A 86 -10.83 19.61 2.36
C LYS A 86 -11.95 19.13 3.31
N GLY A 87 -11.78 19.28 4.62
CA GLY A 87 -12.73 18.84 5.64
C GLY A 87 -12.70 17.33 5.93
N GLU A 88 -11.76 16.59 5.38
CA GLU A 88 -11.57 15.17 5.66
C GLU A 88 -10.94 14.98 7.05
N ARG A 89 -11.21 13.85 7.67
CA ARG A 89 -10.57 13.42 8.93
C ARG A 89 -9.47 12.42 8.64
N ILE A 90 -8.55 12.22 9.59
CA ILE A 90 -7.64 11.07 9.58
C ILE A 90 -8.50 9.80 9.70
N PRO A 91 -8.52 8.89 8.70
CA PRO A 91 -9.38 7.71 8.76
C PRO A 91 -8.87 6.66 9.74
N LEU A 92 -9.77 5.84 10.23
CA LEU A 92 -9.43 4.55 10.81
C LEU A 92 -9.15 3.53 9.70
N LEU A 93 -8.29 2.55 9.97
CA LEU A 93 -8.08 1.44 9.02
C LEU A 93 -9.39 0.71 8.71
N SER A 94 -10.26 0.52 9.69
CA SER A 94 -11.58 -0.11 9.49
C SER A 94 -12.46 0.64 8.51
N GLU A 95 -12.44 1.98 8.51
CA GLU A 95 -13.22 2.78 7.57
C GLU A 95 -12.70 2.63 6.12
N VAL A 96 -11.37 2.56 5.95
CA VAL A 96 -10.78 2.30 4.62
C VAL A 96 -11.13 0.90 4.14
N LEU A 97 -11.07 -0.11 5.02
CA LEU A 97 -11.46 -1.48 4.69
C LEU A 97 -12.91 -1.57 4.21
N GLU A 98 -13.85 -0.86 4.87
CA GLU A 98 -15.25 -0.79 4.43
C GLU A 98 -15.38 -0.20 3.03
N GLU A 99 -14.65 0.88 2.74
CA GLU A 99 -14.71 1.53 1.41
C GLU A 99 -14.21 0.63 0.29
N VAL A 100 -13.13 -0.16 0.51
CA VAL A 100 -12.52 -1.00 -0.53
C VAL A 100 -13.12 -2.40 -0.60
N LYS A 101 -13.91 -2.83 0.41
CA LYS A 101 -14.48 -4.18 0.50
C LYS A 101 -15.24 -4.59 -0.76
N GLY A 102 -14.80 -5.68 -1.38
CA GLY A 102 -15.38 -6.21 -2.62
C GLY A 102 -15.04 -5.42 -3.89
N LYS A 103 -14.41 -4.25 -3.80
CA LYS A 103 -14.14 -3.36 -4.94
C LYS A 103 -12.71 -3.53 -5.48
N CYS A 104 -11.69 -3.46 -4.61
CA CYS A 104 -10.29 -3.60 -4.98
C CYS A 104 -9.50 -4.30 -3.87
N VAL A 105 -8.20 -4.51 -4.07
CA VAL A 105 -7.27 -4.96 -3.04
C VAL A 105 -6.79 -3.75 -2.22
N LEU A 106 -6.59 -3.93 -0.91
CA LEU A 106 -5.92 -2.93 -0.07
C LEU A 106 -4.45 -3.32 0.14
N PHE A 107 -3.53 -2.40 -0.14
CA PHE A 107 -2.14 -2.46 0.30
C PHE A 107 -2.05 -1.63 1.58
N ALA A 108 -1.84 -2.27 2.72
CA ALA A 108 -1.73 -1.61 4.01
C ALA A 108 -0.25 -1.54 4.42
N GLU A 109 0.38 -0.37 4.29
CA GLU A 109 1.76 -0.17 4.71
C GLU A 109 1.84 -0.02 6.22
N LEU A 110 2.46 -0.99 6.88
CA LEU A 110 2.75 -0.92 8.31
C LEU A 110 4.00 -0.05 8.53
N LYS A 111 3.80 1.13 9.11
CA LYS A 111 4.88 2.10 9.36
C LYS A 111 5.70 1.79 10.62
N GLU A 112 5.25 0.83 11.41
CA GLU A 112 5.86 0.41 12.68
C GLU A 112 5.47 -1.02 13.02
N VAL A 113 6.35 -1.73 13.71
CA VAL A 113 6.15 -3.14 14.08
C VAL A 113 4.89 -3.33 14.94
N GLY A 114 4.64 -2.39 15.85
CA GLY A 114 3.49 -2.42 16.77
C GLY A 114 2.14 -2.40 16.07
N ALA A 115 2.07 -1.89 14.82
CA ALA A 115 0.82 -1.85 14.06
C ALA A 115 0.39 -3.23 13.52
N ALA A 116 1.27 -4.23 13.47
CA ALA A 116 0.97 -5.53 12.87
C ALA A 116 -0.23 -6.22 13.55
N ALA A 117 -0.20 -6.40 14.86
CA ALA A 117 -1.25 -7.12 15.57
C ALA A 117 -2.62 -6.39 15.57
N PRO A 118 -2.71 -5.08 15.84
CA PRO A 118 -3.96 -4.35 15.74
C PRO A 118 -4.54 -4.33 14.33
N ALA A 119 -3.70 -4.12 13.29
CA ALA A 119 -4.16 -4.14 11.90
C ALA A 119 -4.64 -5.54 11.48
N PHE A 120 -3.89 -6.60 11.82
CA PHE A 120 -4.30 -7.98 11.56
C PHE A 120 -5.67 -8.27 12.16
N LYS A 121 -5.87 -7.95 13.45
CA LYS A 121 -7.12 -8.19 14.16
C LYS A 121 -8.32 -7.58 13.42
N ILE A 122 -8.24 -6.32 13.01
CA ILE A 122 -9.32 -5.64 12.29
C ILE A 122 -9.60 -6.33 10.94
N VAL A 123 -8.55 -6.64 10.17
CA VAL A 123 -8.68 -7.29 8.86
C VAL A 123 -9.29 -8.69 8.99
N GLU A 124 -8.92 -9.46 10.02
CA GLU A 124 -9.47 -10.79 10.30
C GLU A 124 -10.94 -10.71 10.72
N GLU A 125 -11.29 -9.82 11.67
CA GLU A 125 -12.67 -9.60 12.11
C GLU A 125 -13.61 -9.19 10.98
N MET A 126 -13.10 -8.40 10.01
CA MET A 126 -13.86 -7.99 8.82
C MET A 126 -13.92 -9.06 7.71
N GLY A 127 -13.20 -10.20 7.89
CA GLY A 127 -13.12 -11.27 6.91
C GLY A 127 -12.41 -10.90 5.62
N MET A 128 -11.42 -9.98 5.69
CA MET A 128 -10.76 -9.42 4.51
C MET A 128 -9.32 -9.89 4.29
N LEU A 129 -8.88 -10.93 4.99
CA LEU A 129 -7.48 -11.41 4.93
C LEU A 129 -7.01 -11.71 3.50
N ASP A 130 -7.87 -12.29 2.66
CA ASP A 130 -7.56 -12.57 1.24
C ASP A 130 -7.51 -11.31 0.35
N SER A 131 -7.99 -10.16 0.84
CA SER A 131 -8.14 -8.90 0.09
C SER A 131 -7.18 -7.81 0.55
N VAL A 132 -6.32 -8.09 1.55
CA VAL A 132 -5.33 -7.15 2.08
C VAL A 132 -3.93 -7.71 1.88
N LEU A 133 -3.05 -6.90 1.29
CA LEU A 133 -1.61 -7.11 1.24
C LEU A 133 -0.96 -6.17 2.26
N PHE A 134 -0.36 -6.72 3.31
CA PHE A 134 0.42 -5.93 4.25
C PHE A 134 1.81 -5.69 3.69
N ILE A 135 2.22 -4.45 3.60
CA ILE A 135 3.53 -4.07 3.09
C ILE A 135 4.29 -3.27 4.13
N SER A 136 5.61 -3.31 4.11
CA SER A 136 6.45 -2.51 5.02
C SER A 136 7.89 -2.43 4.52
N PHE A 137 8.59 -1.37 4.94
CA PHE A 137 10.05 -1.30 4.93
C PHE A 137 10.66 -2.10 6.08
N GLU A 138 9.93 -2.25 7.19
CA GLU A 138 10.35 -2.93 8.41
C GLU A 138 10.12 -4.44 8.26
N GLN A 139 11.22 -5.20 8.13
CA GLN A 139 11.16 -6.67 8.00
C GLN A 139 10.51 -7.33 9.21
N GLU A 140 10.73 -6.78 10.40
CA GLU A 140 10.16 -7.24 11.66
C GLU A 140 8.63 -7.11 11.68
N ALA A 141 8.05 -6.08 11.05
CA ALA A 141 6.60 -5.93 10.93
C ALA A 141 5.99 -7.04 10.07
N LEU A 142 6.67 -7.40 8.97
CA LEU A 142 6.23 -8.50 8.09
C LEU A 142 6.41 -9.86 8.75
N ALA A 143 7.51 -10.07 9.49
CA ALA A 143 7.73 -11.28 10.28
C ALA A 143 6.65 -11.45 11.35
N ALA A 144 6.32 -10.37 12.08
CA ALA A 144 5.24 -10.37 13.07
C ALA A 144 3.89 -10.71 12.42
N MET A 145 3.60 -10.16 11.24
CA MET A 145 2.38 -10.48 10.49
C MET A 145 2.30 -11.95 10.11
N LYS A 146 3.41 -12.56 9.66
CA LYS A 146 3.48 -13.99 9.33
C LYS A 146 3.38 -14.89 10.55
N GLN A 147 3.85 -14.43 11.73
CA GLN A 147 3.67 -15.15 13.00
C GLN A 147 2.21 -15.13 13.45
N LEU A 148 1.48 -14.01 13.28
CA LEU A 148 0.05 -13.90 13.58
C LEU A 148 -0.77 -14.83 12.67
N SER A 149 -0.47 -14.85 11.39
CA SER A 149 -1.09 -15.76 10.43
C SER A 149 -0.16 -16.06 9.24
N PRO A 150 0.26 -17.32 9.04
CA PRO A 150 0.99 -17.72 7.83
C PRO A 150 0.22 -17.45 6.53
N ARG A 151 -1.11 -17.30 6.60
CA ARG A 151 -1.99 -17.00 5.47
C ARG A 151 -1.99 -15.51 5.09
N SER A 152 -1.46 -14.62 5.94
CA SER A 152 -1.37 -13.19 5.61
C SER A 152 -0.54 -12.98 4.36
N HIS A 153 -1.05 -12.18 3.43
CA HIS A 153 -0.29 -11.73 2.28
C HIS A 153 0.65 -10.60 2.71
N VAL A 154 1.93 -10.73 2.40
CA VAL A 154 2.95 -9.73 2.78
C VAL A 154 3.87 -9.38 1.61
N GLY A 155 4.37 -8.14 1.60
CA GLY A 155 5.29 -7.60 0.62
C GLY A 155 6.34 -6.68 1.23
N LEU A 156 7.60 -6.83 0.81
CA LEU A 156 8.72 -6.02 1.30
C LEU A 156 8.97 -4.82 0.41
N ILE A 157 8.96 -3.62 1.01
CA ILE A 157 9.30 -2.36 0.34
C ILE A 157 10.80 -2.07 0.51
N TYR A 158 11.47 -1.58 -0.55
CA TYR A 158 12.83 -1.08 -0.43
C TYR A 158 13.13 0.08 -1.41
N ALA A 159 13.98 1.02 -0.96
CA ALA A 159 14.32 2.24 -1.68
C ALA A 159 15.82 2.39 -2.00
N LYS A 160 16.65 1.46 -1.54
CA LYS A 160 18.10 1.47 -1.76
C LYS A 160 18.55 0.12 -2.32
N PRO A 161 19.66 0.07 -3.08
CA PRO A 161 20.28 -1.21 -3.46
C PRO A 161 20.55 -2.05 -2.21
N SER A 162 20.03 -3.26 -2.17
CA SER A 162 20.09 -4.17 -1.03
C SER A 162 19.81 -5.59 -1.50
N ASP A 163 19.82 -6.52 -0.55
CA ASP A 163 19.37 -7.91 -0.71
C ASP A 163 17.83 -8.08 -0.62
N GLY A 164 17.07 -6.98 -0.80
CA GLY A 164 15.62 -6.94 -0.57
C GLY A 164 14.82 -8.06 -1.23
N ILE A 165 15.20 -8.52 -2.44
CA ILE A 165 14.53 -9.65 -3.10
C ILE A 165 14.76 -10.95 -2.32
N VAL A 166 16.00 -11.18 -1.85
CA VAL A 166 16.35 -12.38 -1.08
C VAL A 166 15.70 -12.32 0.30
N ALA A 167 15.74 -11.16 0.96
CA ALA A 167 15.07 -10.94 2.24
C ALA A 167 13.55 -11.16 2.15
N ALA A 168 12.90 -10.62 1.11
CA ALA A 168 11.48 -10.85 0.86
C ALA A 168 11.16 -12.36 0.74
N LYS A 169 11.99 -13.11 0.03
CA LYS A 169 11.80 -14.55 -0.10
C LYS A 169 11.93 -15.27 1.24
N HIS A 170 12.93 -14.93 2.04
CA HIS A 170 13.16 -15.54 3.36
C HIS A 170 12.02 -15.22 4.35
N LEU A 171 11.43 -14.02 4.25
CA LEU A 171 10.25 -13.61 5.04
C LEU A 171 8.95 -14.27 4.59
N GLY A 172 8.95 -15.04 3.48
CA GLY A 172 7.75 -15.63 2.92
C GLY A 172 6.83 -14.59 2.26
N CYS A 173 7.40 -13.48 1.79
CA CYS A 173 6.66 -12.50 1.00
C CYS A 173 6.22 -13.08 -0.34
N GLU A 174 5.10 -12.59 -0.84
CA GLU A 174 4.61 -12.87 -2.19
C GLU A 174 4.91 -11.71 -3.15
N PHE A 175 5.13 -10.53 -2.59
CA PHE A 175 5.39 -9.30 -3.31
C PHE A 175 6.70 -8.66 -2.86
N VAL A 176 7.33 -7.95 -3.80
CA VAL A 176 8.46 -7.08 -3.54
C VAL A 176 8.21 -5.73 -4.19
N LEU A 177 8.44 -4.65 -3.43
CA LEU A 177 8.08 -3.31 -3.84
C LEU A 177 9.33 -2.41 -3.90
N PRO A 178 10.11 -2.46 -5.00
CA PRO A 178 11.25 -1.58 -5.21
C PRO A 178 10.83 -0.14 -5.51
N HIS A 179 11.61 0.84 -5.04
CA HIS A 179 11.61 2.15 -5.69
C HIS A 179 11.87 1.95 -7.18
N TYR A 180 11.11 2.64 -8.06
CA TYR A 180 11.09 2.36 -9.50
C TYR A 180 12.47 2.34 -10.18
N ARG A 181 13.42 3.16 -9.71
CA ARG A 181 14.80 3.19 -10.23
C ARG A 181 15.58 1.88 -9.98
N LEU A 182 15.15 1.09 -9.02
CA LEU A 182 15.75 -0.21 -8.70
C LEU A 182 15.10 -1.37 -9.47
N ALA A 183 13.96 -1.14 -10.11
CA ALA A 183 13.23 -2.13 -10.91
C ALA A 183 13.86 -2.27 -12.30
N THR A 184 15.16 -2.68 -12.34
CA THR A 184 15.85 -3.02 -13.59
C THR A 184 15.34 -4.36 -14.12
N GLU A 185 15.47 -4.60 -15.43
CA GLU A 185 15.08 -5.87 -16.05
C GLU A 185 15.70 -7.08 -15.34
N LYS A 186 16.99 -6.99 -14.99
CA LYS A 186 17.71 -8.05 -14.26
C LYS A 186 17.12 -8.29 -12.86
N ALA A 187 16.80 -7.23 -12.12
CA ALA A 187 16.22 -7.33 -10.78
C ALA A 187 14.81 -7.92 -10.84
N VAL A 188 14.00 -7.48 -11.79
CA VAL A 188 12.63 -8.00 -12.02
C VAL A 188 12.66 -9.47 -12.39
N ALA A 189 13.49 -9.87 -13.36
CA ALA A 189 13.65 -11.27 -13.75
C ALA A 189 14.17 -12.13 -12.58
N PHE A 190 15.03 -11.59 -11.72
CA PHE A 190 15.48 -12.30 -10.52
C PHE A 190 14.35 -12.47 -9.50
N ALA A 191 13.57 -11.43 -9.23
CA ALA A 191 12.42 -11.52 -8.35
C ALA A 191 11.39 -12.56 -8.84
N HIS A 192 11.11 -12.59 -10.14
CA HIS A 192 10.21 -13.60 -10.75
C HIS A 192 10.75 -15.02 -10.57
N ARG A 193 12.07 -15.26 -10.77
CA ARG A 193 12.65 -16.58 -10.49
C ARG A 193 12.52 -17.00 -9.02
N MET A 194 12.49 -16.03 -8.10
CA MET A 194 12.24 -16.28 -6.68
C MET A 194 10.74 -16.47 -6.36
N GLY A 195 9.84 -16.34 -7.36
CA GLY A 195 8.40 -16.46 -7.21
C GLY A 195 7.72 -15.23 -6.61
N LEU A 196 8.34 -14.05 -6.75
CA LEU A 196 7.84 -12.78 -6.23
C LEU A 196 7.19 -11.94 -7.34
N THR A 197 6.06 -11.30 -7.01
CA THR A 197 5.42 -10.28 -7.85
C THR A 197 6.08 -8.92 -7.58
N VAL A 198 6.39 -8.16 -8.62
CA VAL A 198 7.13 -6.88 -8.52
C VAL A 198 6.22 -5.69 -8.72
N VAL A 199 6.15 -4.80 -7.73
CA VAL A 199 5.36 -3.56 -7.79
C VAL A 199 6.29 -2.35 -7.61
N ALA A 200 6.47 -1.55 -8.66
CA ALA A 200 7.34 -0.37 -8.59
C ALA A 200 6.60 0.86 -8.04
N TRP A 201 7.26 1.68 -7.25
CA TRP A 201 6.73 2.89 -6.63
C TRP A 201 7.74 4.04 -6.63
N THR A 202 7.38 5.29 -6.59
CA THR A 202 6.09 5.88 -7.03
C THR A 202 6.30 6.42 -8.43
N VAL A 203 5.39 6.14 -9.34
CA VAL A 203 5.51 6.51 -10.77
C VAL A 203 4.25 7.23 -11.21
N ASP A 204 4.40 8.50 -11.63
CA ASP A 204 3.30 9.41 -11.92
C ASP A 204 3.15 9.78 -13.40
N ASP A 205 4.04 9.26 -14.25
CA ASP A 205 4.01 9.47 -15.68
C ASP A 205 3.89 8.15 -16.47
N ALA A 206 3.15 8.22 -17.58
CA ALA A 206 2.84 7.04 -18.39
C ALA A 206 4.06 6.47 -19.14
N GLU A 207 5.05 7.29 -19.46
CA GLU A 207 6.25 6.86 -20.20
C GLU A 207 7.12 5.96 -19.32
N THR A 208 7.45 6.43 -18.11
CA THR A 208 8.17 5.62 -17.11
C THR A 208 7.41 4.34 -16.77
N ALA A 209 6.09 4.43 -16.60
CA ALA A 209 5.27 3.26 -16.30
C ALA A 209 5.28 2.23 -17.46
N ALA A 210 5.21 2.69 -18.71
CA ALA A 210 5.29 1.82 -19.89
C ALA A 210 6.67 1.15 -20.00
N GLU A 211 7.74 1.86 -19.70
CA GLU A 211 9.09 1.30 -19.66
C GLU A 211 9.24 0.22 -18.58
N LEU A 212 8.75 0.47 -17.38
CA LEU A 212 8.77 -0.50 -16.29
C LEU A 212 7.95 -1.76 -16.63
N LYS A 213 6.78 -1.58 -17.26
CA LYS A 213 5.99 -2.70 -17.77
C LYS A 213 6.78 -3.55 -18.79
N ARG A 214 7.51 -2.91 -19.73
CA ARG A 214 8.38 -3.63 -20.69
C ARG A 214 9.50 -4.41 -20.01
N ARG A 215 10.03 -3.91 -18.87
CA ARG A 215 11.01 -4.63 -18.03
C ARG A 215 10.39 -5.80 -17.25
N GLY A 216 9.07 -5.99 -17.34
CA GLY A 216 8.34 -7.08 -16.69
C GLY A 216 7.79 -6.74 -15.31
N VAL A 217 7.79 -5.46 -14.89
CA VAL A 217 7.14 -5.06 -13.62
C VAL A 217 5.65 -5.39 -13.69
N ASP A 218 5.13 -6.04 -12.65
CA ASP A 218 3.76 -6.56 -12.59
C ASP A 218 2.74 -5.48 -12.19
N GLY A 219 3.16 -4.52 -11.36
CA GLY A 219 2.28 -3.44 -10.91
C GLY A 219 3.02 -2.12 -10.69
N ILE A 220 2.26 -1.04 -10.75
CA ILE A 220 2.75 0.33 -10.53
C ILE A 220 1.91 1.02 -9.46
N THR A 221 2.59 1.61 -8.46
CA THR A 221 1.98 2.50 -7.47
C THR A 221 2.14 3.95 -7.92
N SER A 222 1.03 4.72 -7.98
CA SER A 222 1.00 6.09 -8.52
C SER A 222 0.09 7.01 -7.70
N ASN A 223 0.50 8.29 -7.60
CA ASN A 223 -0.36 9.36 -7.10
C ASN A 223 -1.44 9.77 -8.12
N TYR A 224 -1.19 9.49 -9.42
CA TYR A 224 -2.07 9.80 -10.56
C TYR A 224 -2.43 8.51 -11.32
N PRO A 225 -3.19 7.58 -10.69
CA PRO A 225 -3.40 6.24 -11.26
C PRO A 225 -4.09 6.25 -12.63
N ASP A 226 -4.95 7.23 -12.91
CA ASP A 226 -5.65 7.40 -14.19
C ASP A 226 -4.69 7.50 -15.39
N ARG A 227 -3.51 8.10 -15.20
CA ARG A 227 -2.49 8.24 -16.25
C ARG A 227 -1.90 6.90 -16.69
N ILE A 228 -2.03 5.87 -15.85
CA ILE A 228 -1.37 4.56 -16.01
C ILE A 228 -2.38 3.47 -16.35
N LEU A 229 -3.67 3.67 -16.03
CA LEU A 229 -4.72 2.65 -16.21
C LEU A 229 -4.83 2.09 -17.63
N SER A 230 -4.53 2.89 -18.66
CA SER A 230 -4.53 2.44 -20.06
C SER A 230 -3.55 1.30 -20.32
N LEU A 231 -2.46 1.21 -19.55
CA LEU A 231 -1.44 0.16 -19.68
C LEU A 231 -1.93 -1.23 -19.24
N ARG A 232 -3.08 -1.32 -18.53
CA ARG A 232 -3.68 -2.63 -18.18
C ARG A 232 -4.18 -3.40 -19.40
N LYS A 233 -4.65 -2.69 -20.42
CA LYS A 233 -5.00 -3.31 -21.70
C LYS A 233 -3.69 -3.77 -22.32
N GLY A 234 -3.50 -5.10 -22.45
CA GLY A 234 -2.39 -5.66 -23.21
C GLY A 234 -2.45 -5.11 -24.63
N ASN A 235 -1.30 -4.88 -25.25
CA ASN A 235 -1.25 -4.77 -26.69
C ASN A 235 -1.85 -6.05 -27.28
N SER A 236 -3.14 -6.00 -27.67
CA SER A 236 -3.72 -6.93 -28.59
C SER A 236 -3.11 -6.56 -29.94
N GLY A 237 -1.96 -7.10 -30.24
CA GLY A 237 -1.27 -7.04 -31.50
C GLY A 237 -0.84 -8.44 -31.87
#